data_a397b5988cc993d425e7a00cbfd77bac
#
_entry.id   a397b5988cc993d425e7a00cbfd77bac
#
_cell.length_a   1.000
_cell.length_b   1.000
_cell.length_c   1.000
_cell.angle_alpha   90.00
_cell.angle_beta   90.00
_cell.angle_gamma   90.00
#
_symmetry.space_group_name_H-M   'P 1'
#
loop_
_entity.id
_entity.type
_entity.pdbx_description
1 polymer ?
#
loop_
_entity_poly.entity_id
_entity_poly.type
_entity_poly.pdbx_seq_one_letter_code
_entity_poly.pdbx_strand_id
1 'polypeptide(L)'
;MDEKNELWNQYQTLRDEIKGSDTLNFQIIGVIIAAVVAIIIEGFKQTNLVTKTLTFICVYLVTIPGFQILLGNRRGIWRISTYLRVFIEPKLDHVKWETRLSKFSRGDILDISKGLKSSKMAFNEWLGCAQI
;
A
#
# COMPACT_ATOMS: atom_id res chain seq x y z
N MET A 1 1.22 -14.18 -36.27
CA MET A 1 2.43 -13.65 -35.63
C MET A 1 2.17 -12.32 -34.90
N ASP A 2 1.12 -11.63 -35.26
CA ASP A 2 0.80 -10.30 -34.75
C ASP A 2 0.08 -10.30 -33.37
N GLU A 3 -0.77 -11.28 -33.08
CA GLU A 3 -1.56 -11.32 -31.84
C GLU A 3 -0.69 -11.44 -30.57
N LYS A 4 0.40 -12.22 -30.61
CA LYS A 4 1.33 -12.31 -29.46
C LYS A 4 2.10 -11.02 -29.22
N ASN A 5 2.45 -10.31 -30.28
CA ASN A 5 3.15 -9.03 -30.18
C ASN A 5 2.23 -7.94 -29.64
N GLU A 6 0.97 -7.97 -30.05
CA GLU A 6 -0.06 -7.05 -29.55
C GLU A 6 -0.33 -7.27 -28.05
N LEU A 7 -0.50 -8.52 -27.63
CA LEU A 7 -0.64 -8.89 -26.21
C LEU A 7 0.59 -8.47 -25.38
N TRP A 8 1.78 -8.63 -25.93
CA TRP A 8 3.00 -8.19 -25.26
C TRP A 8 3.06 -6.66 -25.10
N ASN A 9 2.69 -5.91 -26.12
CA ASN A 9 2.63 -4.46 -26.05
C ASN A 9 1.60 -3.98 -25.03
N GLN A 10 0.41 -4.61 -25.00
CA GLN A 10 -0.62 -4.32 -23.99
C GLN A 10 -0.10 -4.61 -22.57
N TYR A 11 0.60 -5.74 -22.38
CA TYR A 11 1.20 -6.08 -21.09
C TYR A 11 2.21 -5.01 -20.65
N GLN A 12 3.10 -4.58 -21.52
CA GLN A 12 4.08 -3.55 -21.22
C GLN A 12 3.41 -2.22 -20.86
N THR A 13 2.44 -1.77 -21.65
CA THR A 13 1.71 -0.52 -21.39
C THR A 13 1.04 -0.52 -20.03
N LEU A 14 0.31 -1.58 -19.70
CA LEU A 14 -0.37 -1.70 -18.39
C LEU A 14 0.62 -1.77 -17.23
N ARG A 15 1.76 -2.40 -17.43
CA ARG A 15 2.81 -2.47 -16.41
C ARG A 15 3.48 -1.13 -16.17
N ASP A 16 3.68 -0.34 -17.22
CA ASP A 16 4.22 1.01 -17.11
C ASP A 16 3.21 1.96 -16.44
N GLU A 17 1.90 1.75 -16.67
CA GLU A 17 0.84 2.45 -15.95
C GLU A 17 0.87 2.13 -14.44
N ILE A 18 1.06 0.87 -14.04
CA ILE A 18 1.23 0.48 -12.63
C ILE A 18 2.44 1.21 -12.03
N LYS A 19 3.59 1.18 -12.69
CA LYS A 19 4.81 1.85 -12.20
C LYS A 19 4.62 3.36 -12.10
N GLY A 20 3.97 3.98 -13.08
CA GLY A 20 3.65 5.40 -13.07
C GLY A 20 2.76 5.76 -11.87
N SER A 21 1.72 4.95 -11.62
CA SER A 21 0.82 5.13 -10.47
C SER A 21 1.54 4.95 -9.13
N ASP A 22 2.46 4.00 -9.01
CA ASP A 22 3.27 3.84 -7.79
C ASP A 22 4.18 5.05 -7.55
N THR A 23 4.83 5.56 -8.60
CA THR A 23 5.67 6.77 -8.51
C THR A 23 4.86 7.98 -8.05
N LEU A 24 3.66 8.17 -8.63
CA LEU A 24 2.74 9.23 -8.20
C LEU A 24 2.31 9.07 -6.74
N ASN A 25 2.04 7.86 -6.28
CA ASN A 25 1.70 7.59 -4.88
C ASN A 25 2.83 8.01 -3.93
N PHE A 26 4.09 7.70 -4.27
CA PHE A 26 5.24 8.13 -3.46
C PHE A 26 5.38 9.65 -3.45
N GLN A 27 5.17 10.33 -4.57
CA GLN A 27 5.20 11.79 -4.62
C GLN A 27 4.10 12.42 -3.77
N ILE A 28 2.86 11.91 -3.85
CA ILE A 28 1.72 12.37 -3.05
C ILE A 28 2.02 12.19 -1.56
N ILE A 29 2.54 11.04 -1.15
CA ILE A 29 2.93 10.78 0.24
C ILE A 29 3.98 11.78 0.70
N GLY A 30 5.00 12.04 -0.11
CA GLY A 30 6.04 13.02 0.21
C GLY A 30 5.49 14.43 0.42
N VAL A 31 4.58 14.88 -0.47
CA VAL A 31 3.93 16.19 -0.35
C VAL A 31 3.06 16.27 0.90
N ILE A 32 2.28 15.23 1.21
CA ILE A 32 1.43 15.20 2.41
C ILE A 32 2.30 15.26 3.67
N ILE A 33 3.38 14.48 3.74
CA ILE A 33 4.30 14.49 4.90
C ILE A 33 4.92 15.87 5.06
N ALA A 34 5.42 16.47 3.98
CA ALA A 34 6.03 17.80 4.03
C ALA A 34 5.03 18.87 4.51
N ALA A 35 3.79 18.84 4.00
CA ALA A 35 2.73 19.76 4.42
C ALA A 35 2.38 19.58 5.90
N VAL A 36 2.20 18.33 6.35
CA VAL A 36 1.87 18.02 7.75
C VAL A 36 2.99 18.49 8.69
N VAL A 37 4.25 18.21 8.35
CA VAL A 37 5.40 18.66 9.14
C VAL A 37 5.47 20.18 9.23
N ALA A 38 5.27 20.88 8.11
CA ALA A 38 5.25 22.35 8.09
C ALA A 38 4.15 22.93 8.99
N ILE A 39 2.92 22.38 8.92
CA ILE A 39 1.80 22.80 9.75
C ILE A 39 2.09 22.55 11.24
N ILE A 40 2.67 21.40 11.58
CA ILE A 40 3.02 21.04 12.96
C ILE A 40 4.07 22.01 13.52
N ILE A 41 5.14 22.30 12.77
CA ILE A 41 6.18 23.24 13.20
C ILE A 41 5.58 24.63 13.47
N GLU A 42 4.70 25.10 12.59
CA GLU A 42 4.04 26.40 12.76
C GLU A 42 3.08 26.38 13.96
N GLY A 43 2.37 25.28 14.17
CA GLY A 43 1.48 25.10 15.34
C GLY A 43 2.22 25.16 16.67
N PHE A 44 3.45 24.66 16.74
CA PHE A 44 4.25 24.74 17.96
C PHE A 44 4.75 26.16 18.31
N LYS A 45 4.90 27.02 17.31
CA LYS A 45 5.28 28.43 17.55
C LYS A 45 4.14 29.28 18.10
N GLN A 46 2.90 28.84 17.97
CA GLN A 46 1.73 29.57 18.41
C GLN A 46 1.60 29.53 19.94
N THR A 47 1.44 30.70 20.56
CA THR A 47 1.22 30.83 22.01
C THR A 47 -0.28 30.82 22.37
N ASN A 48 -1.15 31.23 21.44
CA ASN A 48 -2.58 31.23 21.64
C ASN A 48 -3.18 29.83 21.46
N LEU A 49 -3.91 29.34 22.47
CA LEU A 49 -4.49 28.01 22.49
C LEU A 49 -5.49 27.79 21.32
N VAL A 50 -6.30 28.79 20.99
CA VAL A 50 -7.29 28.71 19.91
C VAL A 50 -6.58 28.53 18.57
N THR A 51 -5.58 29.34 18.27
CA THR A 51 -4.82 29.25 17.04
C THR A 51 -4.09 27.91 16.94
N LYS A 52 -3.51 27.45 18.04
CA LYS A 52 -2.85 26.14 18.12
C LYS A 52 -3.82 25.00 17.79
N THR A 53 -5.02 25.01 18.36
CA THR A 53 -6.06 24.01 18.08
C THR A 53 -6.48 24.03 16.62
N LEU A 54 -6.71 25.21 16.04
CA LEU A 54 -7.06 25.36 14.63
C LEU A 54 -5.97 24.79 13.71
N THR A 55 -4.70 25.02 14.03
CA THR A 55 -3.57 24.48 13.26
C THR A 55 -3.59 22.96 13.25
N PHE A 56 -3.86 22.31 14.38
CA PHE A 56 -3.96 20.85 14.42
C PHE A 56 -5.18 20.31 13.65
N ILE A 57 -6.31 21.04 13.64
CA ILE A 57 -7.45 20.67 12.80
C ILE A 57 -7.07 20.71 11.32
N CYS A 58 -6.25 21.67 10.88
CA CYS A 58 -5.76 21.72 9.50
C CYS A 58 -4.96 20.47 9.10
N VAL A 59 -4.22 19.85 10.04
CA VAL A 59 -3.53 18.57 9.77
C VAL A 59 -4.51 17.48 9.33
N TYR A 60 -5.63 17.34 10.02
CA TYR A 60 -6.67 16.37 9.66
C TYR A 60 -7.31 16.67 8.31
N LEU A 61 -7.59 17.97 8.03
CA LEU A 61 -8.17 18.39 6.76
C LEU A 61 -7.26 18.09 5.56
N VAL A 62 -5.95 18.11 5.74
CA VAL A 62 -4.99 17.75 4.69
C VAL A 62 -4.80 16.23 4.60
N THR A 63 -4.72 15.54 5.74
CA THR A 63 -4.40 14.10 5.79
C THR A 63 -5.54 13.25 5.24
N ILE A 64 -6.81 13.57 5.58
CA ILE A 64 -7.96 12.74 5.18
C ILE A 64 -8.14 12.69 3.65
N PRO A 65 -8.19 13.81 2.91
CA PRO A 65 -8.28 13.77 1.45
C PRO A 65 -7.07 13.09 0.81
N GLY A 66 -5.87 13.36 1.32
CA GLY A 66 -4.64 12.71 0.84
C GLY A 66 -4.71 11.19 0.94
N PHE A 67 -5.20 10.67 2.06
CA PHE A 67 -5.39 9.24 2.25
C PHE A 67 -6.45 8.65 1.30
N GLN A 68 -7.54 9.37 1.05
CA GLN A 68 -8.58 8.96 0.09
C GLN A 68 -8.03 8.84 -1.33
N ILE A 69 -7.18 9.77 -1.77
CA ILE A 69 -6.52 9.72 -3.08
C ILE A 69 -5.64 8.48 -3.18
N LEU A 70 -4.83 8.20 -2.15
CA LEU A 70 -3.96 7.02 -2.11
C LEU A 70 -4.75 5.71 -2.17
N LEU A 71 -5.87 5.62 -1.47
CA LEU A 71 -6.75 4.45 -1.53
C LEU A 71 -7.39 4.29 -2.91
N GLY A 72 -7.79 5.38 -3.55
CA GLY A 72 -8.31 5.38 -4.92
C GLY A 72 -7.31 4.83 -5.92
N ASN A 73 -6.06 5.33 -5.89
CA ASN A 73 -4.98 4.88 -6.75
C ASN A 73 -4.64 3.40 -6.52
N ARG A 74 -4.57 2.95 -5.27
CA ARG A 74 -4.37 1.53 -4.96
C ARG A 74 -5.43 0.63 -5.57
N ARG A 75 -6.69 1.03 -5.50
CA ARG A 75 -7.79 0.25 -6.13
C ARG A 75 -7.62 0.16 -7.65
N GLY A 76 -7.16 1.23 -8.31
CA GLY A 76 -6.81 1.24 -9.73
C GLY A 76 -5.73 0.21 -10.07
N ILE A 77 -4.60 0.25 -9.35
CA ILE A 77 -3.49 -0.70 -9.51
C ILE A 77 -3.97 -2.15 -9.32
N TRP A 78 -4.78 -2.43 -8.32
CA TRP A 78 -5.32 -3.77 -8.08
C TRP A 78 -6.19 -4.29 -9.23
N ARG A 79 -6.98 -3.42 -9.86
CA ARG A 79 -7.79 -3.80 -11.04
C ARG A 79 -6.90 -4.15 -12.22
N ILE A 80 -5.89 -3.34 -12.51
CA ILE A 80 -4.95 -3.58 -13.61
C ILE A 80 -4.15 -4.86 -13.36
N SER A 81 -3.62 -5.05 -12.17
CA SER A 81 -2.88 -6.25 -11.76
C SER A 81 -3.74 -7.52 -11.89
N THR A 82 -5.00 -7.46 -11.46
CA THR A 82 -5.95 -8.57 -11.62
C THR A 82 -6.22 -8.87 -13.10
N TYR A 83 -6.40 -7.85 -13.91
CA TYR A 83 -6.61 -8.00 -15.35
C TYR A 83 -5.39 -8.65 -16.02
N LEU A 84 -4.19 -8.18 -15.74
CA LEU A 84 -2.94 -8.77 -16.24
C LEU A 84 -2.86 -10.26 -15.90
N ARG A 85 -3.10 -10.61 -14.64
CA ARG A 85 -3.01 -11.99 -14.15
C ARG A 85 -4.03 -12.93 -14.76
N VAL A 86 -5.25 -12.46 -14.96
CA VAL A 86 -6.37 -13.33 -15.40
C VAL A 86 -6.44 -13.45 -16.91
N PHE A 87 -6.20 -12.37 -17.63
CA PHE A 87 -6.47 -12.32 -19.07
C PHE A 87 -5.22 -12.32 -19.95
N ILE A 88 -4.10 -11.76 -19.48
CA ILE A 88 -2.90 -11.58 -20.30
C ILE A 88 -1.84 -12.63 -20.00
N GLU A 89 -1.47 -12.82 -18.72
CA GLU A 89 -0.42 -13.78 -18.34
C GLU A 89 -0.69 -15.24 -18.76
N PRO A 90 -1.94 -15.77 -18.77
CA PRO A 90 -2.19 -17.12 -19.23
C PRO A 90 -1.92 -17.32 -20.73
N LYS A 91 -1.99 -16.24 -21.53
CA LYS A 91 -1.74 -16.26 -22.97
C LYS A 91 -0.26 -16.05 -23.33
N LEU A 92 0.51 -15.55 -22.38
CA LEU A 92 1.96 -15.31 -22.52
C LEU A 92 2.73 -16.38 -21.72
N ASP A 93 3.18 -17.44 -22.39
CA ASP A 93 3.81 -18.63 -21.76
C ASP A 93 5.02 -18.34 -20.88
N HIS A 94 5.69 -17.20 -21.09
CA HIS A 94 6.94 -16.84 -20.41
C HIS A 94 6.81 -15.74 -19.37
N VAL A 95 5.63 -15.11 -19.23
CA VAL A 95 5.42 -13.95 -18.34
C VAL A 95 4.39 -14.29 -17.28
N LYS A 96 4.84 -14.54 -16.06
CA LYS A 96 3.98 -14.89 -14.90
C LYS A 96 4.33 -14.01 -13.68
N TRP A 97 4.61 -12.72 -13.92
CA TRP A 97 5.10 -11.84 -12.87
C TRP A 97 4.06 -11.56 -11.78
N GLU A 98 2.86 -11.15 -12.18
CA GLU A 98 1.77 -10.85 -11.24
C GLU A 98 1.29 -12.10 -10.50
N THR A 99 1.29 -13.24 -11.20
CA THR A 99 1.00 -14.55 -10.58
C THR A 99 2.06 -14.90 -9.53
N ARG A 100 3.34 -14.62 -9.79
CA ARG A 100 4.43 -14.85 -8.82
C ARG A 100 4.33 -13.92 -7.63
N LEU A 101 4.11 -12.62 -7.85
CA LEU A 101 3.92 -11.63 -6.80
C LEU A 101 2.75 -11.99 -5.88
N SER A 102 1.62 -12.42 -6.44
CA SER A 102 0.46 -12.81 -5.64
C SER A 102 0.72 -14.05 -4.77
N LYS A 103 1.54 -14.98 -5.25
CA LYS A 103 1.96 -16.17 -4.47
C LYS A 103 2.93 -15.77 -3.35
N PHE A 104 3.85 -14.87 -3.62
CA PHE A 104 4.80 -14.33 -2.64
C PHE A 104 4.05 -13.63 -1.49
N SER A 105 3.17 -12.70 -1.82
CA SER A 105 2.35 -11.98 -0.83
C SER A 105 1.48 -12.92 0.00
N ARG A 106 0.92 -13.98 -0.59
CA ARG A 106 0.12 -14.96 0.14
C ARG A 106 0.97 -15.87 1.03
N GLY A 107 2.19 -16.22 0.59
CA GLY A 107 3.17 -16.98 1.37
C GLY A 107 3.58 -16.22 2.63
N ASP A 108 3.97 -14.98 2.50
CA ASP A 108 4.38 -14.11 3.61
C ASP A 108 3.25 -13.94 4.66
N ILE A 109 2.00 -13.75 4.21
CA ILE A 109 0.85 -13.64 5.12
C ILE A 109 0.61 -14.95 5.88
N LEU A 110 0.75 -16.09 5.23
CA LEU A 110 0.59 -17.39 5.88
C LEU A 110 1.69 -17.66 6.90
N ASP A 111 2.93 -17.28 6.61
CA ASP A 111 4.06 -17.47 7.53
C ASP A 111 3.97 -16.52 8.73
N ILE A 112 3.56 -15.27 8.52
CA ILE A 112 3.26 -14.33 9.62
C ILE A 112 2.11 -14.87 10.49
N SER A 113 1.05 -15.41 9.89
CA SER A 113 -0.08 -15.96 10.63
C SER A 113 0.30 -17.20 11.45
N LYS A 114 1.20 -18.05 10.94
CA LYS A 114 1.76 -19.20 11.67
C LYS A 114 2.66 -18.75 12.81
N GLY A 115 3.51 -17.75 12.58
CA GLY A 115 4.37 -17.15 13.60
C GLY A 115 3.57 -16.55 14.76
N LEU A 116 2.47 -15.83 14.48
CA LEU A 116 1.56 -15.27 15.47
C LEU A 116 0.82 -16.35 16.27
N LYS A 117 0.42 -17.47 15.64
CA LYS A 117 -0.17 -18.61 16.34
C LYS A 117 0.81 -19.29 17.29
N SER A 118 2.06 -19.49 16.84
CA SER A 118 3.13 -20.05 17.67
C SER A 118 3.45 -19.18 18.87
N SER A 119 3.54 -17.85 18.68
CA SER A 119 3.78 -16.89 19.75
C SER A 119 2.65 -16.85 20.79
N LYS A 120 1.38 -16.94 20.36
CA LYS A 120 0.23 -17.03 21.28
C LYS A 120 0.23 -18.32 22.10
N MET A 121 0.60 -19.45 21.50
CA MET A 121 0.72 -20.71 22.24
C MET A 121 1.81 -20.64 23.31
N ALA A 122 2.99 -20.15 22.96
CA ALA A 122 4.10 -19.97 23.91
C ALA A 122 3.75 -19.00 25.07
N PHE A 123 3.00 -17.93 24.79
CA PHE A 123 2.53 -16.99 25.81
C PHE A 123 1.49 -17.63 26.75
N ASN A 124 0.58 -18.43 26.24
CA ASN A 124 -0.40 -19.13 27.07
C ASN A 124 0.24 -20.23 27.94
N GLU A 125 1.25 -20.95 27.45
CA GLU A 125 2.03 -21.89 28.24
C GLU A 125 2.82 -21.18 29.36
N TRP A 126 3.40 -20.00 29.06
CA TRP A 126 4.09 -19.21 30.06
C TRP A 126 3.16 -18.70 31.17
N LEU A 127 1.94 -18.26 30.84
CA LEU A 127 0.93 -17.86 31.82
C LEU A 127 0.43 -19.05 32.65
N GLY A 128 0.34 -20.24 32.08
CA GLY A 128 -0.04 -21.46 32.81
C GLY A 128 1.00 -21.89 33.82
N CYS A 129 2.30 -21.66 33.58
CA CYS A 129 3.37 -21.94 34.52
C CYS A 129 3.49 -20.93 35.67
N ALA A 130 2.90 -19.75 35.55
CA ALA A 130 2.96 -18.67 36.56
C ALA A 130 1.87 -18.81 37.67
N GLN A 131 1.04 -19.85 37.60
CA GLN A 131 -0.05 -20.12 38.56
C GLN A 131 0.23 -21.28 39.55
N ILE A 132 1.46 -21.77 39.63
CA ILE A 132 1.95 -22.72 40.64
C ILE A 132 2.90 -21.98 41.60
#